data_67b95aa5488f0efe78349d0cf954fb33
#
_entry.id   67b95aa5488f0efe78349d0cf954fb33
#
_cell.length_a   1.000
_cell.length_b   1.000
_cell.length_c   1.000
_cell.angle_alpha   90.00
_cell.angle_beta   90.00
_cell.angle_gamma   90.00
#
_symmetry.space_group_name_H-M   'P 1'
#
loop_
_entity.id
_entity.type
_entity.pdbx_description
1 polymer ?
#
loop_
_entity_poly.entity_id
_entity_poly.type
_entity_poly.pdbx_seq_one_letter_code
_entity_poly.pdbx_strand_id
1 'polypeptide(L)'
;MSTPTVADSKNQTRFNLATLAGRVNAVRKADDSVFTEVTLPAPDQYSPPATVEIRSRKRLGQVGETIEVPVVCGGYRGKSFQYVDKETGERFTRRPVVNSYVAVDD
;
A
#
# COMPACT_ATOMS: atom_id res chain seq x y z
N MET A 1 -0.07 22.07 -27.58
CA MET A 1 -0.11 20.91 -26.73
C MET A 1 -1.31 20.96 -25.79
N SER A 2 -1.93 19.88 -25.66
CA SER A 2 -3.09 19.85 -24.80
C SER A 2 -2.69 19.93 -23.34
N THR A 3 -3.50 20.60 -22.58
CA THR A 3 -3.35 20.58 -21.15
C THR A 3 -3.77 19.24 -20.59
N PRO A 4 -3.34 18.92 -19.40
CA PRO A 4 -3.75 17.70 -18.76
C PRO A 4 -5.28 17.60 -18.68
N THR A 5 -5.76 16.45 -19.06
CA THR A 5 -7.17 16.15 -19.03
C THR A 5 -7.35 14.88 -18.22
N VAL A 6 -8.56 14.37 -18.18
CA VAL A 6 -8.81 13.09 -17.52
C VAL A 6 -7.95 11.98 -18.14
N ALA A 7 -7.77 12.03 -19.46
CA ALA A 7 -6.91 11.06 -20.12
C ALA A 7 -5.47 11.22 -19.67
N ASP A 8 -5.02 12.46 -19.49
CA ASP A 8 -3.67 12.70 -18.99
C ASP A 8 -3.53 12.23 -17.56
N SER A 9 -4.58 12.33 -16.77
CA SER A 9 -4.56 11.79 -15.42
C SER A 9 -4.34 10.28 -15.45
N LYS A 10 -4.95 9.58 -16.40
CA LYS A 10 -4.69 8.16 -16.57
C LYS A 10 -3.25 7.91 -16.99
N ASN A 11 -2.72 8.78 -17.84
CA ASN A 11 -1.32 8.66 -18.24
C ASN A 11 -0.39 8.88 -17.05
N GLN A 12 -0.78 9.75 -16.12
CA GLN A 12 0.01 9.96 -14.91
C GLN A 12 0.10 8.69 -14.08
N THR A 13 -0.92 7.85 -14.12
CA THR A 13 -0.90 6.63 -13.34
C THR A 13 -0.04 5.54 -13.96
N ARG A 14 0.60 5.77 -15.10
CA ARG A 14 1.55 4.80 -15.63
C ARG A 14 2.88 4.79 -14.87
N PHE A 15 3.08 5.78 -14.00
CA PHE A 15 4.23 5.80 -13.13
C PHE A 15 3.81 5.38 -11.73
N ASN A 16 4.74 4.77 -11.02
CA ASN A 16 4.52 4.35 -9.64
C ASN A 16 3.38 3.34 -9.53
N LEU A 17 3.27 2.50 -10.56
CA LEU A 17 2.27 1.44 -10.59
C LEU A 17 2.91 0.11 -10.27
N ALA A 18 2.11 -0.75 -9.68
CA ALA A 18 2.49 -2.13 -9.47
C ALA A 18 1.23 -2.98 -9.59
N THR A 19 1.43 -4.25 -9.90
CA THR A 19 0.35 -5.22 -9.81
C THR A 19 0.65 -6.12 -8.63
N LEU A 20 -0.23 -6.10 -7.64
CA LEU A 20 -0.07 -6.91 -6.44
C LEU A 20 -0.95 -8.15 -6.59
N ALA A 21 -0.33 -9.30 -6.50
CA ALA A 21 -1.04 -10.57 -6.63
C ALA A 21 -0.78 -11.40 -5.39
N GLY A 22 -1.84 -11.94 -4.81
CA GLY A 22 -1.70 -12.75 -3.63
C GLY A 22 -3.03 -13.14 -3.04
N ARG A 23 -2.97 -13.71 -1.87
CA ARG A 23 -4.14 -14.25 -1.20
C ARG A 23 -4.68 -13.26 -0.17
N VAL A 24 -5.98 -13.07 -0.18
CA VAL A 24 -6.64 -12.18 0.77
C VAL A 24 -6.69 -12.85 2.15
N ASN A 25 -6.13 -12.17 3.13
CA ASN A 25 -6.13 -12.65 4.52
C ASN A 25 -7.23 -12.01 5.34
N ALA A 26 -7.50 -10.73 5.09
CA ALA A 26 -8.45 -9.98 5.89
C ALA A 26 -8.99 -8.82 5.07
N VAL A 27 -10.20 -8.42 5.39
CA VAL A 27 -10.83 -7.27 4.77
C VAL A 27 -11.45 -6.46 5.89
N ARG A 28 -11.16 -5.15 5.92
CA ARG A 28 -11.82 -4.29 6.86
C ARG A 28 -12.35 -3.06 6.14
N LYS A 29 -13.46 -2.58 6.59
CA LYS A 29 -14.08 -1.40 6.01
C LYS A 29 -13.98 -0.26 7.01
N ALA A 30 -13.58 0.90 6.54
CA ALA A 30 -13.50 2.10 7.36
C ALA A 30 -13.98 3.27 6.53
N ASP A 31 -15.05 3.91 6.98
CA ASP A 31 -15.70 5.00 6.26
C ASP A 31 -16.05 4.57 4.83
N ASP A 32 -15.53 5.28 3.85
CA ASP A 32 -15.81 4.98 2.44
C ASP A 32 -14.75 4.08 1.82
N SER A 33 -13.84 3.59 2.61
CA SER A 33 -12.70 2.81 2.10
C SER A 33 -12.75 1.38 2.57
N VAL A 34 -12.25 0.51 1.72
CA VAL A 34 -12.06 -0.90 2.03
C VAL A 34 -10.57 -1.16 2.06
N PHE A 35 -10.10 -1.80 3.11
CA PHE A 35 -8.69 -2.17 3.25
C PHE A 35 -8.59 -3.67 3.16
N THR A 36 -7.88 -4.14 2.17
CA THR A 36 -7.71 -5.58 1.92
C THR A 36 -6.27 -5.97 2.22
N GLU A 37 -6.11 -6.85 3.18
CA GLU A 37 -4.79 -7.37 3.53
C GLU A 37 -4.49 -8.57 2.65
N VAL A 38 -3.36 -8.51 1.95
CA VAL A 38 -2.98 -9.53 0.98
C VAL A 38 -1.61 -10.07 1.31
N THR A 39 -1.47 -11.39 1.30
CA THR A 39 -0.18 -12.04 1.43
C THR A 39 0.37 -12.29 0.04
N LEU A 40 1.51 -11.67 -0.24
CA LEU A 40 2.19 -11.84 -1.52
C LEU A 40 3.07 -13.09 -1.45
N PRO A 41 3.22 -13.82 -2.55
CA PRO A 41 4.10 -14.98 -2.55
C PRO A 41 5.54 -14.59 -2.20
N ALA A 42 6.23 -15.47 -1.52
CA ALA A 42 7.63 -15.25 -1.21
C ALA A 42 8.43 -15.18 -2.51
N PRO A 43 9.42 -14.27 -2.60
CA PRO A 43 10.22 -14.15 -3.82
C PRO A 43 11.14 -15.36 -4.03
N ASP A 44 11.47 -16.07 -2.97
CA ASP A 44 12.29 -17.27 -3.05
C ASP A 44 12.02 -18.14 -1.83
N GLN A 45 12.65 -19.31 -1.80
CA GLN A 45 12.42 -20.29 -0.75
C GLN A 45 12.99 -19.88 0.62
N TYR A 46 13.83 -18.86 0.64
CA TYR A 46 14.50 -18.44 1.87
C TYR A 46 13.88 -17.21 2.48
N SER A 47 13.02 -16.54 1.74
CA SER A 47 12.42 -15.27 2.19
C SER A 47 10.98 -15.49 2.67
N PRO A 48 10.56 -14.79 3.72
CA PRO A 48 9.17 -14.88 4.14
C PRO A 48 8.26 -14.18 3.14
N PRO A 49 7.00 -14.60 3.06
CA PRO A 49 6.02 -13.86 2.27
C PRO A 49 5.80 -12.46 2.85
N ALA A 50 5.52 -11.51 1.99
CA ALA A 50 5.21 -10.15 2.43
C ALA A 50 3.71 -9.99 2.58
N THR A 51 3.31 -9.10 3.46
CA THR A 51 1.91 -8.75 3.63
C THR A 51 1.75 -7.28 3.34
N VAL A 52 0.79 -6.93 2.51
CA VAL A 52 0.48 -5.55 2.15
C VAL A 52 -0.99 -5.29 2.37
N GLU A 53 -1.33 -4.02 2.50
CA GLU A 53 -2.72 -3.60 2.63
C GLU A 53 -3.06 -2.70 1.45
N ILE A 54 -4.13 -3.03 0.74
CA ILE A 54 -4.58 -2.29 -0.43
C ILE A 54 -5.85 -1.55 -0.06
N ARG A 55 -5.84 -0.25 -0.31
CA ARG A 55 -7.01 0.59 -0.10
C ARG A 55 -7.80 0.68 -1.39
N SER A 56 -9.12 0.55 -1.28
CA SER A 56 -10.01 0.66 -2.43
C SER A 56 -11.36 1.18 -1.99
N ARG A 57 -12.20 1.51 -2.95
CA ARG A 57 -13.59 1.86 -2.67
C ARG A 57 -14.46 0.63 -2.62
N LYS A 58 -14.16 -0.32 -3.49
CA LYS A 58 -14.93 -1.55 -3.62
C LYS A 58 -14.17 -2.70 -3.01
N ARG A 59 -14.91 -3.71 -2.64
CA ARG A 59 -14.32 -4.94 -2.15
C ARG A 59 -13.57 -5.62 -3.29
N LEU A 60 -12.33 -5.93 -3.05
CA LEU A 60 -11.45 -6.54 -4.05
C LEU A 60 -11.57 -8.06 -4.10
N GLY A 61 -11.96 -8.66 -3.01
CA GLY A 61 -12.13 -10.09 -2.93
C GLY A 61 -12.51 -10.51 -1.54
N GLN A 62 -12.77 -11.79 -1.37
CA GLN A 62 -13.12 -12.36 -0.08
C GLN A 62 -11.92 -13.06 0.52
N VAL A 63 -11.95 -13.18 1.84
CA VAL A 63 -10.90 -13.90 2.56
C VAL A 63 -10.72 -15.29 1.95
N GLY A 64 -9.48 -15.63 1.65
CA GLY A 64 -9.14 -16.91 1.04
C GLY A 64 -8.99 -16.88 -0.47
N GLU A 65 -9.52 -15.84 -1.13
CA GLU A 65 -9.38 -15.73 -2.58
C GLU A 65 -8.00 -15.22 -2.97
N THR A 66 -7.56 -15.64 -4.14
CA THR A 66 -6.35 -15.09 -4.75
C THR A 66 -6.79 -13.99 -5.69
N ILE A 67 -6.19 -12.81 -5.54
CA ILE A 67 -6.54 -11.65 -6.36
C ILE A 67 -5.29 -11.10 -7.02
N GLU A 68 -5.51 -10.32 -8.06
CA GLU A 68 -4.45 -9.61 -8.78
C GLU A 68 -4.97 -8.20 -9.01
N VAL A 69 -4.31 -7.22 -8.42
CA VAL A 69 -4.83 -5.85 -8.38
C VAL A 69 -3.77 -4.86 -8.81
N PRO A 70 -4.03 -4.04 -9.82
CA PRO A 70 -3.16 -2.94 -10.13
C PRO A 70 -3.35 -1.83 -9.09
N VAL A 71 -2.24 -1.32 -8.61
CA VAL A 71 -2.27 -0.30 -7.56
C VAL A 71 -1.34 0.85 -7.92
N VAL A 72 -1.61 2.00 -7.33
CA VAL A 72 -0.70 3.12 -7.31
C VAL A 72 0.10 3.03 -6.02
N CYS A 73 1.41 3.03 -6.13
CA CYS A 73 2.29 3.02 -4.97
C CYS A 73 2.47 4.44 -4.47
N GLY A 74 2.25 4.63 -3.19
CA GLY A 74 2.38 5.94 -2.58
C GLY A 74 2.78 5.81 -1.13
N GLY A 75 2.58 6.89 -0.40
CA GLY A 75 2.90 6.88 1.01
C GLY A 75 2.73 8.25 1.62
N TYR A 76 2.89 8.29 2.92
CA TYR A 76 2.77 9.54 3.67
C TYR A 76 3.62 9.44 4.92
N ARG A 77 3.87 10.59 5.53
CA ARG A 77 4.58 10.59 6.79
C ARG A 77 3.61 10.41 7.93
N GLY A 78 3.92 9.46 8.80
CA GLY A 78 3.13 9.23 9.99
C GLY A 78 3.43 10.28 11.06
N LYS A 79 2.88 10.07 12.23
CA LYS A 79 3.12 10.96 13.35
C LYS A 79 4.57 10.88 13.80
N SER A 80 5.11 12.01 14.21
CA SER A 80 6.44 12.02 14.76
C SER A 80 6.43 11.38 16.15
N PHE A 81 7.54 10.76 16.49
CA PHE A 81 7.74 10.21 17.81
C PHE A 81 9.20 10.42 18.21
N GLN A 82 9.44 10.39 19.50
CA GLN A 82 10.79 10.54 20.04
C GLN A 82 11.25 9.21 20.62
N TYR A 83 12.52 8.97 20.47
CA TYR A 83 13.14 7.81 21.10
C TYR A 83 14.51 8.20 21.63
N VAL A 84 14.99 7.41 22.56
CA VAL A 84 16.28 7.64 23.20
C VAL A 84 17.22 6.51 22.78
N ASP A 85 18.39 6.89 22.31
CA ASP A 85 19.45 5.93 22.02
C ASP A 85 19.98 5.40 23.35
N LYS A 86 19.89 4.13 23.56
CA LYS A 86 20.32 3.51 24.81
C LYS A 86 21.82 3.60 25.03
N GLU A 87 22.59 3.69 23.97
CA GLU A 87 24.04 3.75 24.08
C GLU A 87 24.53 5.14 24.39
N THR A 88 23.95 6.16 23.77
CA THR A 88 24.43 7.53 23.91
C THR A 88 23.57 8.40 24.81
N GLY A 89 22.33 8.00 25.03
CA GLY A 89 21.37 8.81 25.78
C GLY A 89 20.80 9.95 24.98
N GLU A 90 21.13 10.06 23.70
CA GLU A 90 20.62 11.13 22.87
C GLU A 90 19.16 10.90 22.51
N ARG A 91 18.40 11.99 22.40
CA ARG A 91 17.02 11.95 21.97
C ARG A 91 16.94 12.24 20.49
N PHE A 92 16.16 11.44 19.80
CA PHE A 92 15.93 11.63 18.38
C PHE A 92 14.44 11.74 18.13
N THR A 93 14.09 12.59 17.18
CA THR A 93 12.72 12.69 16.70
C THR A 93 12.66 12.00 15.34
N ARG A 94 11.73 11.10 15.18
CA ARG A 94 11.56 10.41 13.93
C ARG A 94 10.12 10.53 13.44
N ARG A 95 10.02 10.71 12.16
CA ARG A 95 8.73 10.76 11.49
C ARG A 95 8.71 9.65 10.43
N PRO A 96 8.09 8.50 10.73
CA PRO A 96 8.18 7.37 9.82
C PRO A 96 7.42 7.62 8.54
N VAL A 97 7.87 6.98 7.47
CA VAL A 97 7.15 6.95 6.21
C VAL A 97 6.27 5.71 6.20
N VAL A 98 5.00 5.89 5.88
CA VAL A 98 4.05 4.79 5.76
C VAL A 98 3.76 4.59 4.28
N ASN A 99 4.06 3.42 3.77
CA ASN A 99 3.79 3.10 2.37
C ASN A 99 2.32 2.77 2.19
N SER A 100 1.77 3.17 1.07
CA SER A 100 0.37 2.92 0.78
C SER A 100 0.19 2.40 -0.63
N TYR A 101 -0.82 1.57 -0.81
CA TYR A 101 -1.16 1.00 -2.11
C TYR A 101 -2.65 1.22 -2.32
N VAL A 102 -2.98 1.93 -3.39
CA VAL A 102 -4.37 2.27 -3.69
C VAL A 102 -4.75 1.63 -5.01
N ALA A 103 -5.83 0.87 -5.01
CA ALA A 103 -6.29 0.20 -6.22
C ALA A 103 -6.63 1.21 -7.31
N VAL A 104 -6.23 0.88 -8.52
CA VAL A 104 -6.51 1.70 -9.68
C VAL A 104 -7.93 1.41 -10.16
N ASP A 105 -8.64 2.45 -10.54
CA ASP A 105 -9.97 2.34 -11.15
C ASP A 105 -10.98 1.56 -10.32
N ASP A 106 -11.08 1.96 -9.16
CA ASP A 106 -11.98 1.35 -8.25
C ASP A 106 -13.44 1.77 -8.47
#